data_62d7c7f3091de5ded73180e60839ad44
#
_entry.id   62d7c7f3091de5ded73180e60839ad44
#
_cell.length_a   1.000
_cell.length_b   1.000
_cell.length_c   1.000
_cell.angle_alpha   90.00
_cell.angle_beta   90.00
_cell.angle_gamma   90.00
#
_symmetry.space_group_name_H-M   'P 1'
#
loop_
_entity.id
_entity.type
_entity.pdbx_description
1 polymer ?
#
loop_
_entity_poly.entity_id
_entity_poly.type
_entity_poly.pdbx_seq_one_letter_code
_entity_poly.pdbx_strand_id
1 'polypeptide(L)'
;QNVFTVSTRTVHGIKSPTMIGIGKGGKILSRDCDLIIADDIEDHASTAQPSARNNTKNWWTTTLASRKEEHTAIIVIGSRQHPDDLYSSLLDSEAWETIVEEAHDVTCDIPELEEEQHVDCMLWSGFRTYKWLMSRKRDSMTTGGLQKFEMVYQNRPGEGGASIFNIEAI
;
A
#
# COMPACT_ATOMS: atom_id res chain seq x y z
N GLN A 1 20.18 -1.35 9.26
CA GLN A 1 20.49 -1.27 7.84
C GLN A 1 21.14 -2.60 7.42
N ASN A 2 20.54 -3.30 6.49
CA ASN A 2 21.10 -4.53 5.91
C ASN A 2 21.77 -4.18 4.59
N VAL A 3 23.02 -4.60 4.42
CA VAL A 3 23.85 -4.29 3.26
C VAL A 3 24.28 -5.58 2.60
N PHE A 4 24.10 -5.66 1.29
CA PHE A 4 24.40 -6.84 0.52
C PHE A 4 25.21 -6.47 -0.74
N THR A 5 26.27 -7.22 -1.04
CA THR A 5 27.06 -7.06 -2.25
C THR A 5 27.23 -8.39 -2.96
N VAL A 6 26.87 -8.44 -4.24
CA VAL A 6 27.01 -9.64 -5.07
C VAL A 6 28.47 -9.84 -5.42
N SER A 7 28.99 -11.06 -5.24
CA SER A 7 30.39 -11.42 -5.55
C SER A 7 30.72 -11.36 -7.05
N THR A 8 29.71 -11.51 -7.91
CA THR A 8 29.86 -11.47 -9.38
C THR A 8 29.73 -10.08 -9.97
N ARG A 9 29.83 -9.04 -9.16
CA ARG A 9 29.73 -7.65 -9.62
C ARG A 9 30.85 -7.33 -10.59
N THR A 10 30.49 -6.94 -11.82
CA THR A 10 31.43 -6.65 -12.91
C THR A 10 31.92 -5.20 -12.92
N VAL A 11 31.18 -4.29 -12.31
CA VAL A 11 31.57 -2.87 -12.21
C VAL A 11 32.36 -2.63 -10.94
N HIS A 12 33.66 -2.31 -11.10
CA HIS A 12 34.56 -2.05 -9.99
C HIS A 12 34.65 -0.54 -9.70
N GLY A 13 35.00 -0.20 -8.46
CA GLY A 13 35.16 1.20 -8.02
C GLY A 13 33.93 1.88 -7.50
N ILE A 14 32.77 1.27 -7.59
CA ILE A 14 31.52 1.79 -6.98
C ILE A 14 31.54 1.45 -5.48
N LYS A 15 31.47 2.48 -4.63
CA LYS A 15 31.48 2.33 -3.17
C LYS A 15 30.14 1.81 -2.61
N SER A 16 29.05 1.98 -3.35
CA SER A 16 27.74 1.53 -2.93
C SER A 16 27.61 0.00 -3.03
N PRO A 17 26.98 -0.68 -2.08
CA PRO A 17 26.65 -2.10 -2.18
C PRO A 17 25.65 -2.37 -3.28
N THR A 18 25.46 -3.63 -3.65
CA THR A 18 24.47 -4.01 -4.67
C THR A 18 23.04 -3.76 -4.20
N MET A 19 22.75 -4.00 -2.93
CA MET A 19 21.43 -3.83 -2.33
C MET A 19 21.56 -3.32 -0.90
N ILE A 20 20.64 -2.46 -0.51
CA ILE A 20 20.54 -1.92 0.85
C ILE A 20 19.09 -1.98 1.31
N GLY A 21 18.84 -2.64 2.43
CA GLY A 21 17.55 -2.59 3.12
C GLY A 21 17.57 -1.51 4.22
N ILE A 22 16.57 -0.62 4.18
CA ILE A 22 16.43 0.50 5.13
C ILE A 22 14.98 0.59 5.58
N GLY A 23 14.74 0.63 6.89
CA GLY A 23 13.41 0.91 7.40
C GLY A 23 13.00 2.37 7.20
N LYS A 24 11.70 2.63 7.14
CA LYS A 24 11.12 3.98 7.08
C LYS A 24 11.70 4.88 8.18
N GLY A 25 12.02 6.13 7.84
CA GLY A 25 12.69 7.07 8.74
C GLY A 25 14.22 6.90 8.79
N GLY A 26 14.76 5.84 8.17
CA GLY A 26 16.21 5.64 8.05
C GLY A 26 16.87 6.69 7.17
N LYS A 27 18.14 6.98 7.46
CA LYS A 27 18.93 7.93 6.66
C LYS A 27 19.51 7.23 5.42
N ILE A 28 19.19 7.75 4.25
CA ILE A 28 19.76 7.34 2.98
C ILE A 28 20.74 8.45 2.57
N LEU A 29 21.99 8.33 3.00
CA LEU A 29 22.99 9.37 2.74
C LEU A 29 23.80 9.04 1.49
N SER A 30 23.90 10.02 0.55
CA SER A 30 24.86 10.09 -0.55
C SER A 30 25.03 8.77 -1.33
N ARG A 31 23.93 8.18 -1.77
CA ARG A 31 23.96 6.94 -2.55
C ARG A 31 23.07 7.08 -3.75
N ASP A 32 23.64 6.88 -4.91
CA ASP A 32 22.94 6.74 -6.15
C ASP A 32 22.39 5.31 -6.24
N CYS A 33 21.24 5.15 -6.86
CA CYS A 33 20.60 3.85 -7.03
C CYS A 33 19.88 3.80 -8.38
N ASP A 34 19.94 2.63 -9.01
CA ASP A 34 19.26 2.36 -10.27
C ASP A 34 17.78 2.00 -10.03
N LEU A 35 17.46 1.42 -8.86
CA LEU A 35 16.15 0.96 -8.48
C LEU A 35 15.87 1.23 -7.00
N ILE A 36 14.71 1.79 -6.72
CA ILE A 36 14.14 1.93 -5.39
C ILE A 36 12.88 1.05 -5.32
N ILE A 37 12.81 0.16 -4.33
CA ILE A 37 11.61 -0.58 -4.00
C ILE A 37 11.15 -0.11 -2.62
N ALA A 38 9.99 0.53 -2.58
CA ALA A 38 9.33 0.97 -1.34
C ALA A 38 8.18 0.01 -1.04
N ASP A 39 8.40 -0.90 -0.09
CA ASP A 39 7.50 -1.97 0.25
C ASP A 39 6.91 -1.74 1.64
N ASP A 40 5.58 -1.69 1.74
CA ASP A 40 4.80 -1.49 2.98
C ASP A 40 5.33 -0.35 3.88
N ILE A 41 5.62 0.81 3.27
CA ILE A 41 6.17 1.96 4.01
C ILE A 41 5.15 2.67 4.89
N GLU A 42 3.87 2.38 4.75
CA GLU A 42 2.80 2.84 5.64
C GLU A 42 2.07 1.66 6.29
N ASP A 43 1.73 1.86 7.54
CA ASP A 43 0.93 0.97 8.36
C ASP A 43 -0.15 1.76 9.11
N HIS A 44 -0.99 1.08 9.83
CA HIS A 44 -2.06 1.71 10.61
C HIS A 44 -1.52 2.74 11.63
N ALA A 45 -0.39 2.47 12.26
CA ALA A 45 0.18 3.39 13.26
C ALA A 45 0.71 4.68 12.60
N SER A 46 1.37 4.55 11.45
CA SER A 46 1.91 5.68 10.69
C SER A 46 0.86 6.52 9.98
N THR A 47 -0.38 6.04 9.89
CA THR A 47 -1.49 6.76 9.22
C THR A 47 -2.56 7.24 10.19
N ALA A 48 -2.55 6.79 11.44
CA ALA A 48 -3.57 7.09 12.44
C ALA A 48 -3.72 8.60 12.75
N GLN A 49 -2.60 9.35 12.77
CA GLN A 49 -2.59 10.76 13.09
C GLN A 49 -2.14 11.61 11.89
N PRO A 50 -2.73 12.81 11.67
CA PRO A 50 -2.32 13.71 10.58
C PRO A 50 -0.81 14.03 10.59
N SER A 51 -0.23 14.23 11.78
CA SER A 51 1.21 14.47 11.92
C SER A 51 2.06 13.28 11.46
N ALA A 52 1.63 12.06 11.72
CA ALA A 52 2.34 10.85 11.30
C ALA A 52 2.28 10.68 9.77
N ARG A 53 1.12 10.92 9.14
CA ARG A 53 0.99 10.93 7.67
C ARG A 53 1.88 11.98 7.02
N ASN A 54 1.85 13.22 7.54
CA ASN A 54 2.71 14.29 7.07
C ASN A 54 4.20 13.96 7.21
N ASN A 55 4.61 13.32 8.30
CA ASN A 55 5.99 12.86 8.48
C ASN A 55 6.38 11.82 7.43
N THR A 56 5.48 10.89 7.07
CA THR A 56 5.74 9.92 6.00
C THR A 56 5.88 10.61 4.64
N LYS A 57 4.96 11.52 4.29
CA LYS A 57 5.02 12.30 3.05
C LYS A 57 6.29 13.16 2.95
N ASN A 58 6.67 13.79 4.05
CA ASN A 58 7.91 14.56 4.12
C ASN A 58 9.15 13.66 3.97
N TRP A 59 9.21 12.54 4.67
CA TRP A 59 10.32 11.59 4.54
C TRP A 59 10.40 11.03 3.11
N TRP A 60 9.27 10.70 2.50
CA TRP A 60 9.20 10.29 1.10
C TRP A 60 9.86 11.32 0.20
N THR A 61 9.41 12.57 0.26
CA THR A 61 9.85 13.63 -0.64
C THR A 61 11.31 14.02 -0.39
N THR A 62 11.71 14.21 0.88
CA THR A 62 13.01 14.79 1.23
C THR A 62 14.12 13.74 1.33
N THR A 63 13.79 12.49 1.59
CA THR A 63 14.78 11.45 1.86
C THR A 63 14.81 10.39 0.78
N LEU A 64 13.67 9.81 0.41
CA LEU A 64 13.65 8.70 -0.52
C LEU A 64 13.59 9.19 -1.97
N ALA A 65 12.58 9.94 -2.34
CA ALA A 65 12.41 10.42 -3.72
C ALA A 65 13.53 11.38 -4.16
N SER A 66 14.15 12.08 -3.20
CA SER A 66 15.33 12.93 -3.48
C SER A 66 16.60 12.15 -3.88
N ARG A 67 16.56 10.81 -3.84
CA ARG A 67 17.64 9.93 -4.33
C ARG A 67 17.44 9.47 -5.76
N LYS A 68 16.34 9.87 -6.36
CA LYS A 68 16.04 9.55 -7.75
C LYS A 68 16.97 10.35 -8.66
N GLU A 69 17.73 9.63 -9.46
CA GLU A 69 18.46 10.15 -10.62
C GLU A 69 17.59 10.00 -11.88
N GLU A 70 18.03 10.52 -13.00
CA GLU A 70 17.29 10.48 -14.27
C GLU A 70 16.89 9.06 -14.70
N HIS A 71 17.77 8.09 -14.43
CA HIS A 71 17.58 6.67 -14.79
C HIS A 71 17.01 5.80 -13.67
N THR A 72 16.76 6.35 -12.48
CA THR A 72 16.26 5.58 -11.34
C THR A 72 14.81 5.18 -11.53
N ALA A 73 14.52 3.88 -11.54
CA ALA A 73 13.18 3.36 -11.44
C ALA A 73 12.72 3.32 -9.97
N ILE A 74 11.45 3.61 -9.71
CA ILE A 74 10.84 3.49 -8.38
C ILE A 74 9.63 2.58 -8.47
N ILE A 75 9.59 1.55 -7.64
CA ILE A 75 8.44 0.66 -7.46
C ILE A 75 7.90 0.88 -6.06
N VAL A 76 6.63 1.14 -5.94
CA VAL A 76 5.93 1.31 -4.65
C VAL A 76 4.91 0.21 -4.51
N ILE A 77 5.00 -0.55 -3.43
CA ILE A 77 4.08 -1.64 -3.11
C ILE A 77 3.50 -1.36 -1.72
N GLY A 78 2.23 -1.57 -1.54
CA GLY A 78 1.59 -1.40 -0.24
C GLY A 78 0.07 -1.46 -0.32
N SER A 79 -0.56 -1.44 0.83
CA SER A 79 -2.01 -1.37 0.96
C SER A 79 -2.45 -0.04 1.54
N ARG A 80 -3.59 0.46 1.06
CA ARG A 80 -4.18 1.71 1.50
C ARG A 80 -4.58 1.61 2.98
N GLN A 81 -4.17 2.60 3.79
CA GLN A 81 -4.42 2.61 5.23
C GLN A 81 -5.31 3.80 5.66
N HIS A 82 -5.35 4.85 4.85
CA HIS A 82 -6.11 6.07 5.15
C HIS A 82 -6.42 6.82 3.84
N PRO A 83 -7.56 7.55 3.72
CA PRO A 83 -7.85 8.37 2.53
C PRO A 83 -6.76 9.39 2.21
N ASP A 84 -6.09 9.93 3.24
CA ASP A 84 -4.99 10.89 3.14
C ASP A 84 -3.63 10.23 3.45
N ASP A 85 -3.38 9.01 3.01
CA ASP A 85 -2.08 8.34 3.10
C ASP A 85 -1.11 8.81 1.99
N LEU A 86 0.14 8.36 2.03
CA LEU A 86 1.10 8.64 0.96
C LEU A 86 0.62 8.07 -0.37
N TYR A 87 0.07 6.86 -0.36
CA TYR A 87 -0.39 6.18 -1.57
C TYR A 87 -1.49 6.96 -2.28
N SER A 88 -2.40 7.66 -1.54
CA SER A 88 -3.36 8.58 -2.15
C SER A 88 -2.67 9.63 -3.01
N SER A 89 -1.65 10.27 -2.45
CA SER A 89 -0.90 11.32 -3.16
C SER A 89 -0.16 10.79 -4.40
N LEU A 90 0.25 9.53 -4.39
CA LEU A 90 0.88 8.88 -5.55
C LEU A 90 -0.15 8.50 -6.61
N LEU A 91 -1.30 7.97 -6.19
CA LEU A 91 -2.41 7.60 -7.09
C LEU A 91 -2.99 8.81 -7.82
N ASP A 92 -3.04 9.97 -7.17
CA ASP A 92 -3.56 11.21 -7.74
C ASP A 92 -2.56 11.89 -8.71
N SER A 93 -1.34 11.37 -8.80
CA SER A 93 -0.26 11.98 -9.60
C SER A 93 -0.12 11.31 -10.95
N GLU A 94 -0.19 12.10 -12.04
CA GLU A 94 0.05 11.63 -13.42
C GLU A 94 1.49 11.11 -13.67
N ALA A 95 2.40 11.32 -12.71
CA ALA A 95 3.78 10.85 -12.81
C ALA A 95 3.94 9.35 -12.50
N TRP A 96 2.87 8.66 -12.10
CA TRP A 96 2.90 7.26 -11.70
C TRP A 96 1.98 6.41 -12.57
N GLU A 97 2.48 5.27 -13.01
CA GLU A 97 1.64 4.17 -13.46
C GLU A 97 1.13 3.42 -12.23
N THR A 98 -0.18 3.27 -12.11
CA THR A 98 -0.79 2.74 -10.90
C THR A 98 -1.65 1.52 -11.20
N ILE A 99 -1.54 0.51 -10.34
CA ILE A 99 -2.39 -0.68 -10.34
C ILE A 99 -2.99 -0.78 -8.94
N VAL A 100 -4.31 -0.80 -8.86
CA VAL A 100 -5.05 -0.99 -7.59
C VAL A 100 -5.89 -2.24 -7.73
N GLU A 101 -5.59 -3.21 -6.88
CA GLU A 101 -6.28 -4.50 -6.87
C GLU A 101 -7.15 -4.64 -5.62
N GLU A 102 -8.30 -5.22 -5.79
CA GLU A 102 -9.27 -5.53 -4.74
C GLU A 102 -9.41 -7.04 -4.62
N ALA A 103 -9.64 -7.55 -3.42
CA ALA A 103 -9.79 -9.00 -3.23
C ALA A 103 -11.01 -9.57 -3.97
N HIS A 104 -12.01 -8.75 -4.19
CA HIS A 104 -13.23 -9.10 -4.94
C HIS A 104 -13.68 -7.88 -5.75
N ASP A 105 -13.98 -8.10 -7.01
CA ASP A 105 -14.48 -7.06 -7.91
C ASP A 105 -15.81 -6.49 -7.39
N VAL A 106 -15.85 -5.20 -7.15
CA VAL A 106 -17.04 -4.50 -6.65
C VAL A 106 -18.13 -4.36 -7.70
N THR A 107 -17.80 -4.53 -8.97
CA THR A 107 -18.78 -4.52 -10.07
C THR A 107 -19.42 -5.88 -10.29
N CYS A 108 -19.02 -6.89 -9.51
CA CYS A 108 -19.58 -8.22 -9.57
C CYS A 108 -21.08 -8.20 -9.19
N ASP A 109 -21.93 -8.62 -10.08
CA ASP A 109 -23.39 -8.63 -9.96
C ASP A 109 -23.97 -9.97 -9.46
N ILE A 110 -23.08 -10.93 -9.15
CA ILE A 110 -23.47 -12.24 -8.62
C ILE A 110 -24.01 -12.08 -7.19
N PRO A 111 -25.18 -12.68 -6.87
CA PRO A 111 -25.74 -12.62 -5.53
C PRO A 111 -24.82 -13.23 -4.46
N GLU A 112 -24.67 -12.58 -3.30
CA GLU A 112 -23.78 -13.02 -2.20
C GLU A 112 -24.01 -14.48 -1.76
N LEU A 113 -25.22 -15.01 -1.95
CA LEU A 113 -25.58 -16.40 -1.59
C LEU A 113 -25.04 -17.44 -2.58
N GLU A 114 -24.65 -17.03 -3.76
CA GLU A 114 -24.14 -17.92 -4.81
C GLU A 114 -22.60 -18.04 -4.74
N GLU A 115 -22.11 -18.38 -3.54
CA GLU A 115 -20.68 -18.32 -3.16
C GLU A 115 -19.73 -18.97 -4.18
N GLU A 116 -20.15 -20.04 -4.86
CA GLU A 116 -19.31 -20.78 -5.80
C GLU A 116 -19.19 -20.10 -7.18
N GLN A 117 -20.08 -19.17 -7.50
CA GLN A 117 -20.08 -18.49 -8.80
C GLN A 117 -19.14 -17.29 -8.84
N HIS A 118 -18.67 -16.80 -7.69
CA HIS A 118 -17.78 -15.64 -7.58
C HIS A 118 -16.33 -15.91 -8.00
N VAL A 119 -16.00 -17.04 -8.61
CA VAL A 119 -14.61 -17.44 -8.95
C VAL A 119 -13.94 -16.38 -9.82
N ASP A 120 -14.65 -15.86 -10.83
CA ASP A 120 -14.11 -14.87 -11.76
C ASP A 120 -14.12 -13.45 -11.21
N CYS A 121 -14.88 -13.20 -10.14
CA CYS A 121 -14.89 -11.91 -9.44
C CYS A 121 -13.78 -11.82 -8.38
N MET A 122 -13.12 -12.91 -8.04
CA MET A 122 -12.05 -12.95 -7.05
C MET A 122 -10.70 -12.66 -7.68
N LEU A 123 -9.92 -11.78 -7.11
CA LEU A 123 -8.54 -11.50 -7.54
C LEU A 123 -7.68 -12.78 -7.63
N TRP A 124 -7.83 -13.68 -6.68
CA TRP A 124 -7.07 -14.93 -6.65
C TRP A 124 -7.89 -16.08 -6.06
N SER A 125 -8.90 -16.52 -6.79
CA SER A 125 -9.83 -17.58 -6.39
C SER A 125 -9.14 -18.92 -6.07
N GLY A 126 -8.05 -19.24 -6.74
CA GLY A 126 -7.26 -20.46 -6.48
C GLY A 126 -6.57 -20.48 -5.12
N PHE A 127 -6.38 -19.35 -4.47
CA PHE A 127 -5.76 -19.24 -3.16
C PHE A 127 -6.76 -18.92 -2.05
N ARG A 128 -7.74 -18.05 -2.33
CA ARG A 128 -8.79 -17.64 -1.39
C ARG A 128 -10.13 -17.63 -2.08
N THR A 129 -11.08 -18.36 -1.53
CA THR A 129 -12.45 -18.43 -2.06
C THR A 129 -13.28 -17.23 -1.60
N TYR A 130 -14.35 -16.92 -2.30
CA TYR A 130 -15.33 -15.91 -1.89
C TYR A 130 -15.88 -16.20 -0.48
N LYS A 131 -16.20 -17.47 -0.18
CA LYS A 131 -16.64 -17.90 1.15
C LYS A 131 -15.65 -17.53 2.25
N TRP A 132 -14.34 -17.73 1.98
CA TRP A 132 -13.32 -17.31 2.92
C TRP A 132 -13.32 -15.79 3.10
N LEU A 133 -13.42 -15.01 2.02
CA LEU A 133 -13.44 -13.54 2.08
C LEU A 133 -14.65 -13.05 2.87
N MET A 134 -15.85 -13.64 2.64
CA MET A 134 -17.06 -13.29 3.38
C MET A 134 -16.94 -13.67 4.88
N SER A 135 -16.20 -14.70 5.22
CA SER A 135 -15.91 -14.96 6.64
C SER A 135 -15.08 -13.85 7.27
N ARG A 136 -14.11 -13.28 6.54
CA ARG A 136 -13.31 -12.14 7.01
C ARG A 136 -14.17 -10.87 7.13
N LYS A 137 -15.09 -10.66 6.21
CA LYS A 137 -16.08 -9.56 6.29
C LYS A 137 -16.89 -9.66 7.58
N ARG A 138 -17.45 -10.84 7.89
CA ARG A 138 -18.20 -11.08 9.14
C ARG A 138 -17.34 -10.85 10.39
N ASP A 139 -16.10 -11.36 10.41
CA ASP A 139 -15.19 -11.18 11.54
C ASP A 139 -14.87 -9.70 11.74
N SER A 140 -14.62 -8.96 10.66
CA SER A 140 -14.36 -7.51 10.71
C SER A 140 -15.55 -6.74 11.27
N MET A 141 -16.76 -7.08 10.90
CA MET A 141 -17.97 -6.43 11.45
C MET A 141 -18.07 -6.60 12.97
N THR A 142 -17.56 -7.70 13.52
CA THR A 142 -17.58 -7.94 14.97
C THR A 142 -16.49 -7.14 15.70
N THR A 143 -15.34 -6.89 15.07
CA THR A 143 -14.16 -6.38 15.76
C THR A 143 -13.72 -4.96 15.33
N GLY A 144 -14.17 -4.47 14.19
CA GLY A 144 -13.67 -3.19 13.66
C GLY A 144 -14.59 -2.53 12.63
N GLY A 145 -15.73 -3.15 12.35
CA GLY A 145 -16.70 -2.68 11.38
C GLY A 145 -16.32 -2.94 9.92
N LEU A 146 -17.28 -2.69 9.03
CA LEU A 146 -17.13 -2.89 7.59
C LEU A 146 -15.94 -2.10 7.00
N GLN A 147 -15.68 -0.91 7.50
CA GLN A 147 -14.59 -0.06 7.06
C GLN A 147 -13.22 -0.74 7.13
N LYS A 148 -13.00 -1.55 8.17
CA LYS A 148 -11.74 -2.29 8.31
C LYS A 148 -11.60 -3.39 7.25
N PHE A 149 -12.70 -4.03 6.90
CA PHE A 149 -12.72 -4.99 5.81
C PHE A 149 -12.42 -4.32 4.47
N GLU A 150 -13.09 -3.22 4.16
CA GLU A 150 -12.88 -2.44 2.94
C GLU A 150 -11.42 -1.98 2.79
N MET A 151 -10.84 -1.49 3.88
CA MET A 151 -9.44 -1.07 3.90
C MET A 151 -8.47 -2.24 3.64
N VAL A 152 -8.64 -3.35 4.37
CA VAL A 152 -7.66 -4.45 4.38
C VAL A 152 -7.78 -5.34 3.14
N TYR A 153 -8.99 -5.59 2.67
CA TYR A 153 -9.22 -6.56 1.59
C TYR A 153 -9.61 -5.90 0.27
N GLN A 154 -10.22 -4.72 0.31
CA GLN A 154 -10.65 -4.02 -0.89
C GLN A 154 -9.80 -2.80 -1.24
N ASN A 155 -8.72 -2.56 -0.49
CA ASN A 155 -7.83 -1.41 -0.71
C ASN A 155 -8.57 -0.05 -0.68
N ARG A 156 -9.71 0.00 0.02
CA ARG A 156 -10.61 1.15 0.11
C ARG A 156 -10.65 1.71 1.53
N PRO A 157 -9.70 2.57 1.90
CA PRO A 157 -9.76 3.23 3.19
C PRO A 157 -10.93 4.22 3.19
N GLY A 158 -11.95 3.96 4.01
CA GLY A 158 -13.01 4.92 4.26
C GLY A 158 -12.50 6.14 5.02
N GLU A 159 -13.18 7.26 4.92
CA GLU A 159 -12.90 8.42 5.76
C GLU A 159 -13.06 8.01 7.23
N GLY A 160 -11.95 8.03 7.98
CA GLY A 160 -11.89 7.57 9.35
C GLY A 160 -12.78 8.41 10.27
N GLY A 161 -13.82 7.79 10.71
CA GLY A 161 -14.85 8.33 11.57
C GLY A 161 -16.20 7.94 10.99
N ALA A 162 -16.79 6.87 11.52
CA ALA A 162 -18.21 6.73 11.38
C ALA A 162 -18.82 8.04 11.84
N SER A 163 -19.26 8.88 10.92
CA SER A 163 -20.18 9.94 11.25
C SER A 163 -21.40 9.24 11.84
N ILE A 164 -21.48 9.24 13.16
CA ILE A 164 -22.67 8.76 13.90
C ILE A 164 -23.88 9.61 13.50
N PHE A 165 -23.63 10.70 12.79
CA PHE A 165 -24.65 11.62 12.30
C PHE A 165 -24.69 11.58 10.78
N ASN A 166 -25.76 11.06 10.24
CA ASN A 166 -26.10 11.24 8.82
C ASN A 166 -26.49 12.70 8.61
N ILE A 167 -25.58 13.50 8.05
CA ILE A 167 -25.78 14.94 7.80
C ILE A 167 -26.91 15.19 6.75
N GLU A 168 -27.28 14.18 5.98
CA GLU A 168 -28.40 14.25 5.02
C GLU A 168 -29.79 14.14 5.68
N ALA A 169 -29.87 13.97 7.00
CA ALA A 169 -31.12 13.80 7.74
C ALA A 169 -31.54 15.04 8.56
N ILE A 170 -30.98 16.24 8.24
CA ILE A 170 -31.41 17.51 8.87
C ILE A 170 -31.98 18.45 7.83
#